data_60165cdb28fb1fd4e1e258c182d9ddc3
#
_entry.id   60165cdb28fb1fd4e1e258c182d9ddc3
#
_cell.length_a   1.000
_cell.length_b   1.000
_cell.length_c   1.000
_cell.angle_alpha   90.00
_cell.angle_beta   90.00
_cell.angle_gamma   90.00
#
_symmetry.space_group_name_H-M   'P 1'
#
loop_
_entity.id
_entity.type
_entity.pdbx_description
1 polymer ?
#
loop_
_entity_poly.entity_id
_entity_poly.type
_entity_poly.pdbx_seq_one_letter_code
_entity_poly.pdbx_strand_id
1 'polypeptide(L)'
;KGITDNGITIEWGCEGRVDSVCQHLFPAMAKAHCRTLMLGIESGSQKVLDRLKKDQTLAEVETTVSNAKAAGIEIVHGFFVVGNPDETAEDIRATFDFAARLPLDTYGFNRLCVYRGTPLWHEYVDRGLVDDVDDWYKYFKCTEIDPTCLSGEAVNAERSAGLRRLFRYKFTHYPLQTFRLLWRF
;
A
#
# COMPACT_ATOMS: atom_id res chain seq x y z
N LYS A 1 -11.05 -15.68 -19.46
CA LYS A 1 -11.71 -16.34 -20.60
C LYS A 1 -12.14 -15.31 -21.65
N GLY A 2 -13.08 -14.37 -21.36
CA GLY A 2 -13.62 -13.47 -22.39
C GLY A 2 -12.57 -12.72 -23.23
N ILE A 3 -11.47 -12.26 -22.64
CA ILE A 3 -10.39 -11.56 -23.36
C ILE A 3 -9.66 -12.54 -24.29
N THR A 4 -9.17 -13.64 -23.74
CA THR A 4 -8.35 -14.62 -24.49
C THR A 4 -9.16 -15.36 -25.54
N ASP A 5 -10.39 -15.75 -25.23
CA ASP A 5 -11.23 -16.55 -26.12
C ASP A 5 -11.74 -15.75 -27.33
N ASN A 6 -11.81 -14.42 -27.22
CA ASN A 6 -12.18 -13.52 -28.31
C ASN A 6 -10.96 -12.92 -29.05
N GLY A 7 -9.75 -13.38 -28.76
CA GLY A 7 -8.54 -12.89 -29.41
C GLY A 7 -8.22 -11.42 -29.15
N ILE A 8 -8.74 -10.86 -28.04
CA ILE A 8 -8.52 -9.45 -27.68
C ILE A 8 -7.11 -9.32 -27.11
N THR A 9 -6.29 -8.49 -27.73
CA THR A 9 -4.94 -8.17 -27.28
C THR A 9 -4.96 -6.77 -26.68
N ILE A 10 -5.04 -6.69 -25.35
CA ILE A 10 -4.99 -5.43 -24.59
C ILE A 10 -4.11 -5.62 -23.37
N GLU A 11 -3.25 -4.67 -23.08
CA GLU A 11 -2.53 -4.61 -21.81
C GLU A 11 -3.39 -3.89 -20.77
N TRP A 12 -3.48 -4.45 -19.57
CA TRP A 12 -4.33 -3.91 -18.51
C TRP A 12 -3.70 -4.11 -17.14
N GLY A 13 -4.22 -3.38 -16.17
CA GLY A 13 -3.90 -3.52 -14.76
C GLY A 13 -5.17 -3.53 -13.90
N CYS A 14 -5.03 -3.99 -12.68
CA CYS A 14 -6.12 -3.96 -11.71
C CYS A 14 -5.60 -3.70 -10.30
N GLU A 15 -6.52 -3.27 -9.45
CA GLU A 15 -6.30 -3.12 -8.02
C GLU A 15 -7.05 -4.23 -7.28
N GLY A 16 -6.50 -4.63 -6.13
CA GLY A 16 -7.12 -5.63 -5.28
C GLY A 16 -6.67 -5.52 -3.83
N ARG A 17 -7.47 -6.10 -2.94
CA ARG A 17 -7.09 -6.31 -1.55
C ARG A 17 -6.43 -7.68 -1.43
N VAL A 18 -5.42 -7.78 -0.56
CA VAL A 18 -4.71 -9.06 -0.33
C VAL A 18 -5.65 -10.14 0.17
N ASP A 19 -6.57 -9.80 1.09
CA ASP A 19 -7.53 -10.71 1.72
C ASP A 19 -8.63 -11.22 0.79
N SER A 20 -8.85 -10.60 -0.36
CA SER A 20 -9.95 -10.94 -1.28
C SER A 20 -9.49 -11.29 -2.68
N VAL A 21 -8.23 -11.07 -3.02
CA VAL A 21 -7.73 -11.38 -4.36
C VAL A 21 -7.66 -12.88 -4.59
N CYS A 22 -8.24 -13.32 -5.71
CA CYS A 22 -8.26 -14.73 -6.08
C CYS A 22 -6.92 -15.14 -6.70
N GLN A 23 -5.94 -15.54 -5.88
CA GLN A 23 -4.56 -15.85 -6.31
C GLN A 23 -4.49 -16.94 -7.38
N HIS A 24 -5.43 -17.91 -7.38
CA HIS A 24 -5.49 -18.96 -8.39
C HIS A 24 -5.77 -18.43 -9.82
N LEU A 25 -6.23 -17.17 -9.93
CA LEU A 25 -6.45 -16.52 -11.23
C LEU A 25 -5.20 -15.83 -11.78
N PHE A 26 -4.15 -15.62 -11.00
CA PHE A 26 -2.95 -14.90 -11.44
C PHE A 26 -2.34 -15.46 -12.74
N PRO A 27 -2.20 -16.78 -12.93
CA PRO A 27 -1.71 -17.30 -14.22
C PRO A 27 -2.63 -16.97 -15.40
N ALA A 28 -3.94 -17.00 -15.19
CA ALA A 28 -4.90 -16.65 -16.24
C ALA A 28 -4.90 -15.13 -16.53
N MET A 29 -4.69 -14.30 -15.51
CA MET A 29 -4.55 -12.85 -15.65
C MET A 29 -3.29 -12.51 -16.44
N ALA A 30 -2.14 -13.09 -16.10
CA ALA A 30 -0.89 -12.89 -16.82
C ALA A 30 -1.01 -13.31 -18.30
N LYS A 31 -1.63 -14.48 -18.57
CA LYS A 31 -1.93 -14.95 -19.93
C LYS A 31 -2.85 -14.00 -20.70
N ALA A 32 -3.74 -13.31 -20.01
CA ALA A 32 -4.64 -12.31 -20.59
C ALA A 32 -4.03 -10.91 -20.65
N HIS A 33 -2.69 -10.80 -20.55
CA HIS A 33 -1.92 -9.54 -20.59
C HIS A 33 -2.21 -8.57 -19.43
N CYS A 34 -2.56 -9.08 -18.24
CA CYS A 34 -2.53 -8.27 -17.03
C CYS A 34 -1.07 -7.96 -16.69
N ARG A 35 -0.65 -6.73 -16.94
CA ARG A 35 0.74 -6.30 -16.71
C ARG A 35 0.97 -5.80 -15.31
N THR A 36 -0.06 -5.21 -14.70
CA THR A 36 0.08 -4.55 -13.40
C THR A 36 -0.99 -5.04 -12.43
N LEU A 37 -0.55 -5.48 -11.26
CA LEU A 37 -1.40 -5.76 -10.11
C LEU A 37 -1.02 -4.81 -8.98
N MET A 38 -1.98 -4.01 -8.52
CA MET A 38 -1.82 -3.09 -7.42
C MET A 38 -2.53 -3.64 -6.19
N LEU A 39 -1.81 -3.77 -5.07
CA LEU A 39 -2.30 -4.41 -3.85
C LEU A 39 -2.35 -3.43 -2.68
N GLY A 40 -3.50 -3.33 -2.04
CA GLY A 40 -3.68 -2.62 -0.77
C GLY A 40 -3.08 -3.43 0.37
N ILE A 41 -1.80 -3.19 0.69
CA ILE A 41 -1.06 -3.84 1.78
C ILE A 41 -1.25 -3.09 3.10
N GLU A 42 -1.28 -1.78 3.02
CA GLU A 42 -1.54 -0.78 4.06
C GLU A 42 -0.41 -0.64 5.08
N SER A 43 0.03 -1.71 5.75
CA SER A 43 1.08 -1.65 6.79
C SER A 43 1.92 -2.92 6.83
N GLY A 44 3.14 -2.78 7.32
CA GLY A 44 4.02 -3.89 7.71
C GLY A 44 4.01 -4.18 9.21
N SER A 45 3.07 -3.58 9.96
CA SER A 45 2.80 -3.87 11.36
C SER A 45 1.46 -4.60 11.46
N GLN A 46 1.45 -5.84 12.00
CA GLN A 46 0.22 -6.60 12.20
C GLN A 46 -0.76 -5.86 13.12
N LYS A 47 -0.25 -5.24 14.19
CA LYS A 47 -1.03 -4.39 15.10
C LYS A 47 -1.81 -3.31 14.33
N VAL A 48 -1.18 -2.66 13.35
CA VAL A 48 -1.82 -1.61 12.54
C VAL A 48 -2.86 -2.22 11.60
N LEU A 49 -2.57 -3.36 10.97
CA LEU A 49 -3.54 -4.08 10.13
C LEU A 49 -4.79 -4.47 10.91
N ASP A 50 -4.60 -5.00 12.12
CA ASP A 50 -5.69 -5.39 13.02
C ASP A 50 -6.54 -4.16 13.42
N ARG A 51 -5.89 -3.04 13.73
CA ARG A 51 -6.57 -1.77 14.05
C ARG A 51 -7.39 -1.23 12.87
N LEU A 52 -6.90 -1.41 11.65
CA LEU A 52 -7.58 -1.05 10.40
C LEU A 52 -8.67 -2.05 9.99
N LYS A 53 -8.84 -3.12 10.76
CA LYS A 53 -9.78 -4.23 10.44
C LYS A 53 -9.53 -4.78 9.03
N LYS A 54 -8.24 -4.96 8.70
CA LYS A 54 -7.81 -5.66 7.49
C LYS A 54 -7.68 -7.13 7.86
N ASP A 55 -8.54 -7.96 7.28
CA ASP A 55 -8.54 -9.41 7.46
C ASP A 55 -7.38 -10.04 6.66
N GLN A 56 -6.14 -9.61 6.96
CA GLN A 56 -4.92 -10.10 6.31
C GLN A 56 -3.76 -10.14 7.29
N THR A 57 -2.91 -11.14 7.13
CA THR A 57 -1.65 -11.29 7.86
C THR A 57 -0.47 -10.88 6.99
N LEU A 58 0.65 -10.53 7.62
CA LEU A 58 1.90 -10.23 6.88
C LEU A 58 2.36 -11.43 6.04
N ALA A 59 2.16 -12.67 6.52
CA ALA A 59 2.49 -13.89 5.78
C ALA A 59 1.61 -14.07 4.53
N GLU A 60 0.32 -13.73 4.59
CA GLU A 60 -0.57 -13.74 3.42
C GLU A 60 -0.15 -12.69 2.40
N VAL A 61 0.29 -11.52 2.84
CA VAL A 61 0.84 -10.48 1.94
C VAL A 61 2.07 -11.01 1.21
N GLU A 62 3.05 -11.59 1.93
CA GLU A 62 4.27 -12.18 1.35
C GLU A 62 3.93 -13.25 0.31
N THR A 63 3.01 -14.14 0.65
CA THR A 63 2.54 -15.21 -0.23
C THR A 63 1.87 -14.65 -1.48
N THR A 64 0.96 -13.68 -1.32
CA THR A 64 0.21 -13.08 -2.42
C THR A 64 1.13 -12.38 -3.41
N VAL A 65 2.06 -11.56 -2.93
CA VAL A 65 3.02 -10.85 -3.78
C VAL A 65 3.93 -11.85 -4.52
N SER A 66 4.43 -12.87 -3.81
CA SER A 66 5.28 -13.91 -4.41
C SER A 66 4.55 -14.71 -5.48
N ASN A 67 3.30 -15.10 -5.23
CA ASN A 67 2.47 -15.83 -6.20
C ASN A 67 2.15 -14.98 -7.44
N ALA A 68 1.88 -13.68 -7.28
CA ALA A 68 1.66 -12.79 -8.41
C ALA A 68 2.92 -12.70 -9.30
N LYS A 69 4.11 -12.56 -8.70
CA LYS A 69 5.38 -12.55 -9.44
C LYS A 69 5.65 -13.89 -10.13
N ALA A 70 5.45 -15.01 -9.42
CA ALA A 70 5.63 -16.36 -9.97
C ALA A 70 4.69 -16.67 -11.14
N ALA A 71 3.47 -16.10 -11.12
CA ALA A 71 2.50 -16.24 -12.21
C ALA A 71 2.86 -15.42 -13.46
N GLY A 72 3.88 -14.56 -13.41
CA GLY A 72 4.33 -13.76 -14.54
C GLY A 72 3.67 -12.36 -14.63
N ILE A 73 3.03 -11.87 -13.56
CA ILE A 73 2.59 -10.49 -13.51
C ILE A 73 3.83 -9.59 -13.46
N GLU A 74 3.91 -8.70 -14.42
CA GLU A 74 5.14 -7.95 -14.70
C GLU A 74 5.44 -6.91 -13.62
N ILE A 75 4.43 -6.14 -13.23
CA ILE A 75 4.53 -5.09 -12.22
C ILE A 75 3.58 -5.41 -11.07
N VAL A 76 4.12 -5.63 -9.89
CA VAL A 76 3.35 -5.72 -8.65
C VAL A 76 3.63 -4.48 -7.82
N HIS A 77 2.59 -3.69 -7.60
CA HIS A 77 2.63 -2.45 -6.83
C HIS A 77 2.02 -2.65 -5.45
N GLY A 78 2.67 -2.15 -4.41
CA GLY A 78 2.15 -2.16 -3.04
C GLY A 78 1.74 -0.76 -2.60
N PHE A 79 0.47 -0.60 -2.18
CA PHE A 79 0.01 0.60 -1.48
C PHE A 79 0.18 0.42 0.02
N PHE A 80 0.76 1.43 0.65
CA PHE A 80 0.95 1.53 2.10
C PHE A 80 0.40 2.87 2.58
N VAL A 81 -0.13 2.87 3.80
CA VAL A 81 -0.64 4.06 4.47
C VAL A 81 0.11 4.23 5.78
N VAL A 82 0.60 5.45 6.04
CA VAL A 82 1.25 5.83 7.29
C VAL A 82 0.46 6.95 7.96
N GLY A 83 0.60 7.09 9.26
CA GLY A 83 -0.19 8.03 10.05
C GLY A 83 -1.55 7.43 10.43
N ASN A 84 -1.61 6.11 10.62
CA ASN A 84 -2.80 5.41 11.07
C ASN A 84 -3.09 5.67 12.56
N PRO A 85 -4.35 5.48 13.02
CA PRO A 85 -4.67 5.60 14.44
C PRO A 85 -3.75 4.73 15.29
N ASP A 86 -3.22 5.33 16.37
CA ASP A 86 -2.37 4.68 17.36
C ASP A 86 -1.05 4.08 16.80
N GLU A 87 -0.66 4.47 15.58
CA GLU A 87 0.60 4.06 14.94
C GLU A 87 1.79 4.77 15.59
N THR A 88 2.84 4.00 15.86
CA THR A 88 4.10 4.50 16.42
C THR A 88 5.18 4.66 15.35
N ALA A 89 6.28 5.33 15.68
CA ALA A 89 7.44 5.43 14.79
C ALA A 89 8.02 4.04 14.44
N GLU A 90 7.99 3.11 15.39
CA GLU A 90 8.41 1.71 15.18
C GLU A 90 7.50 0.99 14.18
N ASP A 91 6.18 1.20 14.26
CA ASP A 91 5.21 0.61 13.31
C ASP A 91 5.46 1.15 11.87
N ILE A 92 5.73 2.46 11.74
CA ILE A 92 6.10 3.07 10.44
C ILE A 92 7.40 2.46 9.91
N ARG A 93 8.43 2.33 10.75
CA ARG A 93 9.70 1.71 10.35
C ARG A 93 9.53 0.25 9.94
N ALA A 94 8.77 -0.52 10.71
CA ALA A 94 8.42 -1.91 10.37
C ALA A 94 7.73 -2.01 9.00
N THR A 95 6.87 -1.04 8.66
CA THR A 95 6.19 -0.98 7.36
C THR A 95 7.19 -0.80 6.21
N PHE A 96 8.17 0.09 6.34
CA PHE A 96 9.22 0.25 5.33
C PHE A 96 10.15 -0.95 5.23
N ASP A 97 10.52 -1.56 6.35
CA ASP A 97 11.38 -2.74 6.39
C ASP A 97 10.66 -3.96 5.79
N PHE A 98 9.36 -4.10 6.02
CA PHE A 98 8.52 -5.10 5.39
C PHE A 98 8.45 -4.89 3.87
N ALA A 99 8.11 -3.69 3.43
CA ALA A 99 8.05 -3.35 2.01
C ALA A 99 9.38 -3.61 1.28
N ALA A 100 10.51 -3.38 1.95
CA ALA A 100 11.84 -3.62 1.38
C ALA A 100 12.08 -5.11 1.07
N ARG A 101 11.58 -6.02 1.92
CA ARG A 101 11.75 -7.48 1.73
C ARG A 101 10.81 -8.07 0.68
N LEU A 102 9.66 -7.44 0.44
CA LEU A 102 8.70 -7.91 -0.56
C LEU A 102 9.26 -7.78 -1.99
N PRO A 103 9.01 -8.73 -2.89
CA PRO A 103 9.40 -8.65 -4.29
C PRO A 103 8.47 -7.72 -5.10
N LEU A 104 8.14 -6.57 -4.54
CA LEU A 104 7.38 -5.51 -5.19
C LEU A 104 8.27 -4.76 -6.18
N ASP A 105 7.67 -4.34 -7.29
CA ASP A 105 8.33 -3.53 -8.31
C ASP A 105 8.22 -2.03 -8.00
N THR A 106 7.05 -1.60 -7.53
CA THR A 106 6.78 -0.20 -7.21
C THR A 106 6.01 -0.06 -5.88
N TYR A 107 6.02 1.14 -5.30
CA TYR A 107 5.49 1.41 -3.98
C TYR A 107 4.76 2.75 -3.93
N GLY A 108 3.62 2.79 -3.28
CA GLY A 108 2.94 4.00 -2.87
C GLY A 108 2.87 4.09 -1.34
N PHE A 109 3.46 5.14 -0.74
CA PHE A 109 3.36 5.43 0.68
C PHE A 109 2.59 6.72 0.88
N ASN A 110 1.32 6.61 1.22
CA ASN A 110 0.43 7.73 1.44
C ASN A 110 0.24 7.99 2.94
N ARG A 111 -0.10 9.23 3.28
CA ARG A 111 -0.63 9.51 4.62
C ARG A 111 -2.10 9.15 4.67
N LEU A 112 -2.55 8.73 5.86
CA LEU A 112 -3.96 8.48 6.10
C LEU A 112 -4.78 9.75 5.85
N CYS A 113 -5.83 9.63 5.06
CA CYS A 113 -6.86 10.64 4.87
C CYS A 113 -8.15 10.17 5.54
N VAL A 114 -8.73 11.03 6.36
CA VAL A 114 -9.97 10.72 7.07
C VAL A 114 -11.14 11.32 6.30
N TYR A 115 -11.98 10.46 5.76
CA TYR A 115 -13.12 10.87 4.96
C TYR A 115 -14.36 11.05 5.83
N ARG A 116 -15.07 12.18 5.63
CA ARG A 116 -16.35 12.47 6.32
C ARG A 116 -17.35 11.32 6.13
N GLY A 117 -18.05 10.98 7.20
CA GLY A 117 -19.07 9.92 7.20
C GLY A 117 -18.52 8.50 7.34
N THR A 118 -17.20 8.32 7.46
CA THR A 118 -16.62 7.01 7.80
C THR A 118 -16.63 6.78 9.30
N PRO A 119 -16.59 5.52 9.78
CA PRO A 119 -16.45 5.24 11.21
C PRO A 119 -15.25 5.93 11.84
N LEU A 120 -14.14 6.03 11.13
CA LEU A 120 -12.94 6.73 11.57
C LEU A 120 -13.16 8.25 11.71
N TRP A 121 -13.95 8.85 10.81
CA TRP A 121 -14.35 10.25 10.94
C TRP A 121 -15.10 10.48 12.25
N HIS A 122 -16.10 9.67 12.55
CA HIS A 122 -16.89 9.80 13.78
C HIS A 122 -16.03 9.63 15.04
N GLU A 123 -15.13 8.62 15.03
CA GLU A 123 -14.16 8.44 16.11
C GLU A 123 -13.31 9.72 16.33
N TYR A 124 -12.89 10.40 15.25
CA TYR A 124 -12.06 11.59 15.34
C TYR A 124 -12.82 12.83 15.79
N VAL A 125 -14.10 12.95 15.40
CA VAL A 125 -15.00 13.97 15.94
C VAL A 125 -15.18 13.77 17.45
N ASP A 126 -15.48 12.55 17.89
CA ASP A 126 -15.66 12.22 19.31
C ASP A 126 -14.38 12.48 20.14
N ARG A 127 -13.21 12.32 19.55
CA ARG A 127 -11.91 12.62 20.16
C ARG A 127 -11.52 14.09 20.10
N GLY A 128 -12.29 14.94 19.44
CA GLY A 128 -12.00 16.35 19.23
C GLY A 128 -10.79 16.60 18.30
N LEU A 129 -10.46 15.63 17.45
CA LEU A 129 -9.36 15.74 16.49
C LEU A 129 -9.79 16.38 15.16
N VAL A 130 -11.06 16.35 14.86
CA VAL A 130 -11.67 17.02 13.71
C VAL A 130 -12.97 17.69 14.13
N ASP A 131 -13.26 18.86 13.55
CA ASP A 131 -14.56 19.50 13.69
C ASP A 131 -15.52 18.96 12.64
N ASP A 132 -16.71 18.55 13.01
CA ASP A 132 -17.75 18.14 12.06
C ASP A 132 -18.44 19.38 11.45
N VAL A 133 -17.70 20.06 10.60
CA VAL A 133 -18.12 21.29 9.91
C VAL A 133 -18.22 21.04 8.39
N ASP A 134 -18.91 21.93 7.69
CA ASP A 134 -19.06 21.82 6.23
C ASP A 134 -17.72 21.91 5.48
N ASP A 135 -16.73 22.60 6.04
CA ASP A 135 -15.37 22.69 5.48
C ASP A 135 -14.48 21.49 5.87
N TRP A 136 -15.03 20.27 5.80
CA TRP A 136 -14.28 19.04 6.06
C TRP A 136 -13.11 18.83 5.10
N TYR A 137 -13.12 19.53 3.95
CA TYR A 137 -12.12 19.41 2.89
C TYR A 137 -10.70 19.81 3.37
N LYS A 138 -10.60 20.65 4.39
CA LYS A 138 -9.32 20.99 5.04
C LYS A 138 -8.59 19.75 5.58
N TYR A 139 -9.33 18.71 5.98
CA TYR A 139 -8.78 17.46 6.49
C TYR A 139 -8.36 16.47 5.40
N PHE A 140 -8.78 16.69 4.15
CA PHE A 140 -8.46 15.81 3.03
C PHE A 140 -6.96 15.75 2.72
N LYS A 141 -6.21 16.82 3.00
CA LYS A 141 -4.76 16.88 2.77
C LYS A 141 -3.93 16.22 3.89
N CYS A 142 -4.55 15.66 4.93
CA CYS A 142 -3.92 14.91 6.03
C CYS A 142 -2.81 15.65 6.79
N THR A 143 -2.73 16.97 6.64
CA THR A 143 -1.66 17.77 7.26
C THR A 143 -2.05 18.35 8.61
N GLU A 144 -3.35 18.37 8.92
CA GLU A 144 -3.90 19.08 10.08
C GLU A 144 -4.42 18.15 11.18
N ILE A 145 -4.44 16.83 10.93
CA ILE A 145 -4.88 15.84 11.92
C ILE A 145 -3.68 15.02 12.36
N ASP A 146 -3.44 14.96 13.67
CA ASP A 146 -2.47 14.07 14.29
C ASP A 146 -3.18 12.87 14.94
N PRO A 147 -3.55 11.85 14.14
CA PRO A 147 -4.31 10.69 14.64
C PRO A 147 -3.42 9.67 15.36
N THR A 148 -2.11 9.85 15.26
CA THR A 148 -1.11 8.97 15.85
C THR A 148 -0.64 9.51 17.20
N CYS A 149 0.24 8.75 17.86
CA CYS A 149 1.03 9.25 18.98
C CYS A 149 2.14 10.22 18.53
N LEU A 150 2.22 10.54 17.23
CA LEU A 150 3.25 11.35 16.60
C LEU A 150 2.62 12.62 16.01
N SER A 151 3.36 13.71 15.99
CA SER A 151 2.95 14.88 15.21
C SER A 151 2.99 14.60 13.70
N GLY A 152 2.20 15.34 12.93
CA GLY A 152 2.22 15.23 11.47
C GLY A 152 3.60 15.44 10.85
N GLU A 153 4.42 16.30 11.47
CA GLU A 153 5.83 16.50 11.12
C GLU A 153 6.67 15.25 11.37
N ALA A 154 6.49 14.58 12.50
CA ALA A 154 7.20 13.35 12.85
C ALA A 154 6.81 12.21 11.89
N VAL A 155 5.54 12.07 11.54
CA VAL A 155 5.08 11.10 10.52
C VAL A 155 5.75 11.37 9.17
N ASN A 156 5.81 12.62 8.74
CA ASN A 156 6.48 13.00 7.49
C ASN A 156 7.98 12.74 7.52
N ALA A 157 8.63 12.98 8.66
CA ALA A 157 10.06 12.72 8.86
C ALA A 157 10.35 11.21 8.76
N GLU A 158 9.57 10.36 9.47
CA GLU A 158 9.71 8.90 9.41
C GLU A 158 9.42 8.36 7.99
N ARG A 159 8.38 8.87 7.33
CA ARG A 159 8.08 8.51 5.94
C ARG A 159 9.24 8.84 5.01
N SER A 160 9.81 10.04 5.12
CA SER A 160 10.93 10.46 4.28
C SER A 160 12.20 9.66 4.56
N ALA A 161 12.48 9.35 5.82
CA ALA A 161 13.60 8.48 6.20
C ALA A 161 13.41 7.05 5.70
N GLY A 162 12.18 6.52 5.83
CA GLY A 162 11.80 5.20 5.34
C GLY A 162 11.97 5.05 3.83
N LEU A 163 11.52 6.04 3.05
CA LEU A 163 11.70 6.07 1.60
C LEU A 163 13.18 6.04 1.23
N ARG A 164 14.03 6.85 1.87
CA ARG A 164 15.48 6.83 1.62
C ARG A 164 16.10 5.46 1.92
N ARG A 165 15.70 4.80 3.04
CA ARG A 165 16.18 3.44 3.37
C ARG A 165 15.72 2.42 2.35
N LEU A 166 14.44 2.46 1.95
CA LEU A 166 13.86 1.56 0.95
C LEU A 166 14.61 1.67 -0.39
N PHE A 167 14.83 2.89 -0.89
CA PHE A 167 15.57 3.10 -2.13
C PHE A 167 17.00 2.54 -2.04
N ARG A 168 17.73 2.83 -0.94
CA ARG A 168 19.07 2.29 -0.73
C ARG A 168 19.07 0.77 -0.73
N TYR A 169 18.14 0.15 0.01
CA TYR A 169 18.00 -1.30 0.08
C TYR A 169 17.74 -1.91 -1.29
N LYS A 170 16.77 -1.39 -2.04
CA LYS A 170 16.44 -1.90 -3.38
C LYS A 170 17.59 -1.71 -4.36
N PHE A 171 18.28 -0.59 -4.32
CA PHE A 171 19.43 -0.35 -5.18
C PHE A 171 20.59 -1.30 -4.91
N THR A 172 20.81 -1.67 -3.65
CA THR A 172 21.90 -2.58 -3.28
C THR A 172 21.54 -4.05 -3.50
N HIS A 173 20.31 -4.46 -3.24
CA HIS A 173 19.91 -5.87 -3.29
C HIS A 173 19.21 -6.28 -4.59
N TYR A 174 18.59 -5.34 -5.30
CA TYR A 174 17.85 -5.58 -6.54
C TYR A 174 18.19 -4.58 -7.65
N PRO A 175 19.49 -4.38 -7.98
CA PRO A 175 19.91 -3.34 -8.91
C PRO A 175 19.28 -3.49 -10.30
N LEU A 176 19.22 -4.70 -10.85
CA LEU A 176 18.66 -4.94 -12.19
C LEU A 176 17.16 -4.61 -12.27
N GLN A 177 16.40 -4.90 -11.21
CA GLN A 177 14.97 -4.59 -11.14
C GLN A 177 14.77 -3.07 -11.08
N THR A 178 15.57 -2.40 -10.26
CA THR A 178 15.55 -0.94 -10.12
C THR A 178 15.90 -0.24 -11.43
N PHE A 179 16.93 -0.69 -12.14
CA PHE A 179 17.29 -0.16 -13.44
C PHE A 179 16.23 -0.40 -14.52
N ARG A 180 15.60 -1.58 -14.57
CA ARG A 180 14.52 -1.87 -15.52
C ARG A 180 13.32 -0.93 -15.37
N LEU A 181 13.00 -0.51 -14.15
CA LEU A 181 11.93 0.45 -13.91
C LEU A 181 12.29 1.85 -14.40
N LEU A 182 13.53 2.30 -14.17
CA LEU A 182 14.01 3.61 -14.64
C LEU A 182 14.06 3.75 -16.17
N TRP A 183 14.19 2.64 -16.91
CA TRP A 183 14.23 2.64 -18.39
C TRP A 183 12.84 2.53 -19.05
N ARG A 184 11.78 2.35 -18.28
CA ARG A 184 10.40 2.22 -18.77
C ARG A 184 9.57 3.50 -18.64
N PHE A 185 10.09 4.50 -17.96
CA PHE A 185 9.52 5.82 -17.79
C PHE A 185 10.50 6.89 -18.30
#